data_728ffc286c07429f94dd568e468d99d5
#
_entry.id   728ffc286c07429f94dd568e468d99d5
#
_cell.length_a   1.000
_cell.length_b   1.000
_cell.length_c   1.000
_cell.angle_alpha   90.00
_cell.angle_beta   90.00
_cell.angle_gamma   90.00
#
_symmetry.space_group_name_H-M   'P 1'
#
loop_
_entity.id
_entity.type
_entity.pdbx_description
1 polymer ?
#
loop_
_entity_poly.entity_id
_entity_poly.type
_entity_poly.pdbx_seq_one_letter_code
_entity_poly.pdbx_strand_id
1 'polypeptide(L)'
;MKINYMFSRIDRDKGFNDNQKKYIKEDIKNDMSITFIASLFDEYERNTTQVKEIVNVFKNIDINFKEVHLIDNRVSKEDAYKYIEKIDIVYLMGGSPELEMKSIIEYNLFNILRDRNGITIGTSAGAMNQTDRVIYKDDFKNYELVDYQGLGFIDLNIYPHFDIDNKEYMDEVFEVSKYARIVGLPNESFIRIKDNDIDFVGKHYFIENGVME
;
A
#
# COMPACT_ATOMS: atom_id res chain seq x y z
N MET A 1 -6.03 -17.47 6.84
CA MET A 1 -6.63 -16.13 6.93
C MET A 1 -5.73 -15.18 6.18
N LYS A 2 -6.31 -14.39 5.30
CA LYS A 2 -5.63 -13.38 4.50
C LYS A 2 -6.27 -12.02 4.81
N ILE A 3 -5.46 -11.04 5.18
CA ILE A 3 -5.92 -9.68 5.48
C ILE A 3 -5.07 -8.69 4.69
N ASN A 4 -5.73 -7.78 3.99
CA ASN A 4 -5.06 -6.73 3.24
C ASN A 4 -5.57 -5.36 3.70
N TYR A 5 -4.64 -4.45 3.96
CA TYR A 5 -4.91 -3.06 4.27
C TYR A 5 -4.32 -2.17 3.17
N MET A 6 -5.14 -1.32 2.59
CA MET A 6 -4.76 -0.38 1.54
C MET A 6 -5.01 1.04 2.03
N PHE A 7 -4.03 1.60 2.73
CA PHE A 7 -4.13 2.95 3.28
C PHE A 7 -3.79 3.99 2.22
N SER A 8 -4.62 5.01 2.11
CA SER A 8 -4.23 6.21 1.38
C SER A 8 -2.98 6.83 2.01
N ARG A 9 -3.02 7.04 3.32
CA ARG A 9 -1.90 7.57 4.11
C ARG A 9 -1.95 7.04 5.54
N ILE A 10 -0.78 6.78 6.11
CA ILE A 10 -0.56 6.70 7.54
C ILE A 10 0.22 7.95 7.94
N ASP A 11 -0.36 8.78 8.80
CA ASP A 11 0.29 10.01 9.28
C ASP A 11 1.40 9.64 10.27
N ARG A 12 2.64 9.88 9.89
CA ARG A 12 3.82 9.48 10.68
C ARG A 12 4.02 10.34 11.93
N ASP A 13 3.49 11.56 11.93
CA ASP A 13 3.57 12.49 13.07
C ASP A 13 2.41 12.30 14.04
N LYS A 14 1.17 12.21 13.54
CA LYS A 14 -0.05 12.08 14.34
C LYS A 14 -0.39 10.62 14.67
N GLY A 15 0.16 9.67 13.92
CA GLY A 15 -0.16 8.25 14.03
C GLY A 15 -1.51 7.88 13.42
N PHE A 16 -2.04 6.74 13.84
CA PHE A 16 -3.36 6.26 13.40
C PHE A 16 -4.49 7.08 13.98
N ASN A 17 -5.48 7.43 13.16
CA ASN A 17 -6.75 7.95 13.65
C ASN A 17 -7.59 6.86 14.34
N ASP A 18 -8.72 7.21 14.96
CA ASP A 18 -9.48 6.26 15.78
C ASP A 18 -10.06 5.09 14.96
N ASN A 19 -10.49 5.34 13.72
CA ASN A 19 -10.96 4.28 12.83
C ASN A 19 -9.82 3.33 12.47
N GLN A 20 -8.67 3.86 12.08
CA GLN A 20 -7.47 3.06 11.76
C GLN A 20 -7.04 2.23 12.97
N LYS A 21 -6.96 2.84 14.18
CA LYS A 21 -6.62 2.15 15.44
C LYS A 21 -7.55 0.97 15.72
N LYS A 22 -8.87 1.17 15.53
CA LYS A 22 -9.86 0.11 15.77
C LYS A 22 -9.56 -1.14 14.94
N TYR A 23 -9.43 -0.98 13.64
CA TYR A 23 -9.21 -2.09 12.72
C TYR A 23 -7.81 -2.72 12.90
N ILE A 24 -6.78 -1.89 13.06
CA ILE A 24 -5.41 -2.36 13.29
C ILE A 24 -5.33 -3.19 14.57
N LYS A 25 -5.92 -2.73 15.69
CA LYS A 25 -5.91 -3.49 16.96
C LYS A 25 -6.77 -4.76 16.92
N GLU A 26 -7.76 -4.84 16.02
CA GLU A 26 -8.52 -6.07 15.79
C GLU A 26 -7.64 -7.19 15.22
N ASP A 27 -6.80 -6.87 14.24
CA ASP A 27 -6.08 -7.87 13.45
C ASP A 27 -4.60 -8.02 13.84
N ILE A 28 -3.93 -6.96 14.27
CA ILE A 28 -2.50 -6.96 14.57
C ILE A 28 -2.29 -7.01 16.08
N LYS A 29 -1.45 -7.95 16.51
CA LYS A 29 -1.17 -8.21 17.93
C LYS A 29 0.31 -7.98 18.24
N ASN A 30 0.62 -7.83 19.54
CA ASN A 30 1.99 -7.85 20.00
C ASN A 30 2.72 -9.12 19.59
N ASP A 31 4.02 -9.03 19.46
CA ASP A 31 4.92 -10.13 19.13
C ASP A 31 4.71 -10.71 17.71
N MET A 32 3.95 -10.05 16.85
CA MET A 32 3.98 -10.33 15.41
C MET A 32 5.29 -9.82 14.80
N SER A 33 5.69 -10.41 13.71
CA SER A 33 6.85 -10.00 12.91
C SER A 33 6.41 -9.22 11.68
N ILE A 34 7.24 -8.25 11.23
CA ILE A 34 6.95 -7.39 10.08
C ILE A 34 8.13 -7.25 9.14
N THR A 35 7.88 -7.35 7.84
CA THR A 35 8.84 -7.06 6.78
C THR A 35 8.34 -5.90 5.92
N PHE A 36 9.16 -4.87 5.80
CA PHE A 36 8.92 -3.75 4.91
C PHE A 36 9.56 -4.02 3.54
N ILE A 37 8.86 -3.68 2.48
CA ILE A 37 9.38 -3.66 1.11
C ILE A 37 9.46 -2.18 0.69
N ALA A 38 10.66 -1.73 0.36
CA ALA A 38 10.87 -0.35 -0.06
C ALA A 38 10.27 -0.07 -1.44
N SER A 39 9.73 1.12 -1.64
CA SER A 39 9.29 1.57 -2.96
C SER A 39 10.44 2.09 -3.83
N LEU A 40 11.52 2.55 -3.19
CA LEU A 40 12.75 3.04 -3.84
C LEU A 40 13.93 2.29 -3.25
N PHE A 41 14.38 1.22 -3.89
CA PHE A 41 15.36 0.29 -3.33
C PHE A 41 16.74 0.89 -3.07
N ASP A 42 17.12 1.96 -3.75
CA ASP A 42 18.42 2.63 -3.59
C ASP A 42 18.43 3.74 -2.54
N GLU A 43 17.26 4.12 -2.00
CA GLU A 43 17.10 5.24 -1.06
C GLU A 43 17.25 4.79 0.41
N TYR A 44 18.43 4.29 0.79
CA TYR A 44 18.66 3.57 2.06
C TYR A 44 18.34 4.38 3.32
N GLU A 45 18.72 5.65 3.37
CA GLU A 45 18.47 6.52 4.53
C GLU A 45 16.97 6.81 4.65
N ARG A 46 16.33 7.14 3.54
CA ARG A 46 14.88 7.35 3.45
C ARG A 46 14.14 6.10 3.91
N ASN A 47 14.47 4.94 3.36
CA ASN A 47 13.83 3.67 3.68
C ASN A 47 13.97 3.33 5.17
N THR A 48 15.18 3.45 5.70
CA THR A 48 15.45 3.18 7.13
C THR A 48 14.69 4.15 8.05
N THR A 49 14.62 5.42 7.69
CA THR A 49 13.88 6.45 8.44
C THR A 49 12.39 6.15 8.44
N GLN A 50 11.79 5.89 7.27
CA GLN A 50 10.37 5.56 7.17
C GLN A 50 9.98 4.32 7.95
N VAL A 51 10.80 3.25 7.94
CA VAL A 51 10.57 2.05 8.75
C VAL A 51 10.50 2.41 10.23
N LYS A 52 11.47 3.20 10.74
CA LYS A 52 11.48 3.62 12.15
C LYS A 52 10.24 4.44 12.52
N GLU A 53 9.83 5.35 11.65
CA GLU A 53 8.64 6.18 11.85
C GLU A 53 7.36 5.32 11.90
N ILE A 54 7.17 4.41 10.95
CA ILE A 54 6.00 3.52 10.94
C ILE A 54 5.99 2.56 12.13
N VAL A 55 7.12 1.96 12.48
CA VAL A 55 7.23 1.12 13.68
C VAL A 55 6.86 1.91 14.94
N ASN A 56 7.27 3.18 15.02
CA ASN A 56 6.90 4.05 16.14
C ASN A 56 5.39 4.37 16.15
N VAL A 57 4.74 4.54 14.99
CA VAL A 57 3.29 4.71 14.90
C VAL A 57 2.55 3.50 15.50
N PHE A 58 3.00 2.28 15.22
CA PHE A 58 2.42 1.06 15.83
C PHE A 58 2.69 1.01 17.33
N LYS A 59 3.90 1.37 17.76
CA LYS A 59 4.27 1.43 19.18
C LYS A 59 3.41 2.41 19.98
N ASN A 60 3.02 3.54 19.38
CA ASN A 60 2.15 4.54 20.01
C ASN A 60 0.72 4.04 20.27
N ILE A 61 0.36 2.88 19.75
CA ILE A 61 -0.90 2.19 20.01
C ILE A 61 -0.68 0.83 20.70
N ASP A 62 0.45 0.67 21.41
CA ASP A 62 0.83 -0.52 22.19
C ASP A 62 1.07 -1.80 21.33
N ILE A 63 1.40 -1.68 20.07
CA ILE A 63 1.79 -2.80 19.21
C ILE A 63 3.31 -2.78 19.04
N ASN A 64 3.98 -3.83 19.56
CA ASN A 64 5.42 -4.01 19.45
C ASN A 64 5.71 -5.26 18.62
N PHE A 65 6.54 -5.12 17.60
CA PHE A 65 6.96 -6.23 16.75
C PHE A 65 8.16 -6.96 17.35
N LYS A 66 8.16 -8.31 17.30
CA LYS A 66 9.30 -9.13 17.74
C LYS A 66 10.47 -9.08 16.76
N GLU A 67 10.16 -8.92 15.46
CA GLU A 67 11.13 -8.86 14.37
C GLU A 67 10.70 -7.80 13.36
N VAL A 68 11.65 -7.02 12.87
CA VAL A 68 11.43 -5.99 11.85
C VAL A 68 12.51 -6.14 10.79
N HIS A 69 12.12 -6.42 9.56
CA HIS A 69 13.00 -6.51 8.40
C HIS A 69 12.69 -5.41 7.39
N LEU A 70 13.68 -5.03 6.62
CA LEU A 70 13.54 -4.11 5.48
C LEU A 70 14.20 -4.75 4.26
N ILE A 71 13.43 -4.90 3.19
CA ILE A 71 13.90 -5.36 1.89
C ILE A 71 14.13 -4.14 1.00
N ASP A 72 15.39 -3.95 0.63
CA ASP A 72 15.90 -3.03 -0.37
C ASP A 72 17.17 -3.62 -0.99
N ASN A 73 17.94 -2.89 -1.79
CA ASN A 73 19.14 -3.40 -2.49
C ASN A 73 20.27 -3.91 -1.58
N ARG A 74 20.16 -3.72 -0.25
CA ARG A 74 21.11 -4.26 0.73
C ARG A 74 20.87 -5.72 1.07
N VAL A 75 19.70 -6.26 0.70
CA VAL A 75 19.28 -7.64 1.02
C VAL A 75 19.38 -8.50 -0.23
N SER A 76 19.92 -9.72 -0.13
CA SER A 76 19.92 -10.67 -1.23
C SER A 76 18.50 -11.13 -1.58
N LYS A 77 18.30 -11.60 -2.84
CA LYS A 77 17.00 -12.13 -3.27
C LYS A 77 16.57 -13.35 -2.44
N GLU A 78 17.53 -14.19 -2.07
CA GLU A 78 17.32 -15.38 -1.25
C GLU A 78 16.87 -15.01 0.18
N ASP A 79 17.48 -14.00 0.77
CA ASP A 79 17.10 -13.55 2.12
C ASP A 79 15.80 -12.77 2.10
N ALA A 80 15.55 -11.96 1.06
CA ALA A 80 14.26 -11.30 0.86
C ALA A 80 13.11 -12.31 0.81
N TYR A 81 13.29 -13.41 0.07
CA TYR A 81 12.29 -14.49 0.02
C TYR A 81 12.04 -15.10 1.40
N LYS A 82 13.12 -15.43 2.16
CA LYS A 82 13.00 -15.98 3.53
C LYS A 82 12.29 -15.03 4.49
N TYR A 83 12.52 -13.71 4.35
CA TYR A 83 11.83 -12.69 5.15
C TYR A 83 10.33 -12.63 4.86
N ILE A 84 9.90 -12.95 3.63
CA ILE A 84 8.48 -12.97 3.28
C ILE A 84 7.81 -14.30 3.67
N GLU A 85 8.50 -15.42 3.52
CA GLU A 85 7.92 -16.76 3.68
C GLU A 85 7.32 -17.00 5.07
N LYS A 86 7.96 -16.48 6.13
CA LYS A 86 7.62 -16.78 7.54
C LYS A 86 7.07 -15.59 8.32
N ILE A 87 6.94 -14.45 7.68
CA ILE A 87 6.56 -13.21 8.35
C ILE A 87 5.04 -13.14 8.57
N ASP A 88 4.61 -12.55 9.68
CA ASP A 88 3.20 -12.32 9.95
C ASP A 88 2.65 -11.19 9.07
N ILE A 89 3.41 -10.08 8.94
CA ILE A 89 3.00 -8.87 8.25
C ILE A 89 4.00 -8.49 7.16
N VAL A 90 3.52 -8.21 5.96
CA VAL A 90 4.28 -7.50 4.92
C VAL A 90 3.76 -6.08 4.80
N TYR A 91 4.67 -5.12 4.76
CA TYR A 91 4.35 -3.71 4.57
C TYR A 91 4.96 -3.18 3.27
N LEU A 92 4.10 -2.86 2.29
CA LEU A 92 4.46 -2.20 1.04
C LEU A 92 4.54 -0.69 1.27
N MET A 93 5.72 -0.10 1.06
CA MET A 93 5.99 1.29 1.44
C MET A 93 5.45 2.28 0.40
N GLY A 94 5.20 3.51 0.83
CA GLY A 94 4.84 4.61 -0.07
C GLY A 94 6.04 5.16 -0.85
N GLY A 95 5.78 5.64 -2.06
CA GLY A 95 6.77 6.24 -2.96
C GLY A 95 6.38 6.05 -4.43
N SER A 96 7.22 5.44 -5.26
CA SER A 96 6.89 5.13 -6.65
C SER A 96 6.25 3.74 -6.77
N PRO A 97 4.99 3.63 -7.19
CA PRO A 97 4.33 2.33 -7.32
C PRO A 97 4.97 1.46 -8.40
N GLU A 98 5.37 2.03 -9.54
CA GLU A 98 6.03 1.32 -10.63
C GLU A 98 7.39 0.75 -10.20
N LEU A 99 8.22 1.55 -9.52
CA LEU A 99 9.55 1.10 -9.07
C LEU A 99 9.44 0.04 -7.98
N GLU A 100 8.48 0.14 -7.06
CA GLU A 100 8.21 -0.89 -6.07
C GLU A 100 7.81 -2.21 -6.74
N MET A 101 6.86 -2.18 -7.69
CA MET A 101 6.43 -3.38 -8.41
C MET A 101 7.57 -3.98 -9.24
N LYS A 102 8.35 -3.15 -9.92
CA LYS A 102 9.54 -3.60 -10.63
C LYS A 102 10.51 -4.34 -9.71
N SER A 103 10.80 -3.81 -8.54
CA SER A 103 11.68 -4.46 -7.55
C SER A 103 11.08 -5.76 -7.00
N ILE A 104 9.78 -5.80 -6.75
CA ILE A 104 9.06 -7.02 -6.35
C ILE A 104 9.24 -8.13 -7.40
N ILE A 105 9.11 -7.79 -8.69
CA ILE A 105 9.29 -8.73 -9.81
C ILE A 105 10.77 -9.17 -9.92
N GLU A 106 11.71 -8.22 -9.90
CA GLU A 106 13.15 -8.49 -10.01
C GLU A 106 13.67 -9.38 -8.87
N TYR A 107 13.09 -9.27 -7.68
CA TYR A 107 13.41 -10.10 -6.52
C TYR A 107 12.64 -11.42 -6.47
N ASN A 108 11.80 -11.71 -7.47
CA ASN A 108 10.93 -12.89 -7.56
C ASN A 108 9.93 -13.00 -6.38
N LEU A 109 9.50 -11.89 -5.82
CA LEU A 109 8.59 -11.84 -4.66
C LEU A 109 7.11 -11.81 -5.06
N PHE A 110 6.78 -11.58 -6.33
CA PHE A 110 5.41 -11.37 -6.78
C PHE A 110 4.46 -12.52 -6.38
N ASN A 111 4.83 -13.75 -6.70
CA ASN A 111 3.97 -14.91 -6.44
C ASN A 111 3.82 -15.19 -4.94
N ILE A 112 4.91 -15.13 -4.17
CA ILE A 112 4.84 -15.36 -2.73
C ILE A 112 4.02 -14.28 -2.02
N LEU A 113 4.10 -13.01 -2.43
CA LEU A 113 3.28 -11.92 -1.91
C LEU A 113 1.80 -12.12 -2.22
N ARG A 114 1.49 -12.49 -3.47
CA ARG A 114 0.11 -12.72 -3.91
C ARG A 114 -0.54 -13.91 -3.20
N ASP A 115 0.19 -14.99 -3.03
CA ASP A 115 -0.38 -16.28 -2.64
C ASP A 115 -0.27 -16.55 -1.11
N ARG A 116 0.52 -15.73 -0.36
CA ARG A 116 0.71 -15.92 1.08
C ARG A 116 -0.57 -15.71 1.89
N ASN A 117 -0.65 -16.41 3.01
CA ASN A 117 -1.53 -16.05 4.12
C ASN A 117 -0.84 -15.03 5.05
N GLY A 118 -1.60 -14.38 5.91
CA GLY A 118 -1.11 -13.34 6.80
C GLY A 118 -1.64 -11.96 6.43
N ILE A 119 -0.99 -10.94 6.94
CA ILE A 119 -1.42 -9.54 6.77
C ILE A 119 -0.52 -8.86 5.73
N THR A 120 -1.12 -8.15 4.79
CA THR A 120 -0.40 -7.23 3.89
C THR A 120 -0.93 -5.82 4.12
N ILE A 121 -0.05 -4.89 4.41
CA ILE A 121 -0.35 -3.47 4.56
C ILE A 121 0.32 -2.73 3.41
N GLY A 122 -0.41 -1.86 2.72
CA GLY A 122 0.17 -0.95 1.75
C GLY A 122 -0.24 0.48 2.04
N THR A 123 0.68 1.40 1.83
CA THR A 123 0.44 2.85 1.99
C THR A 123 0.74 3.56 0.69
N SER A 124 -0.19 4.38 0.19
CA SER A 124 -0.01 5.15 -1.06
C SER A 124 0.39 4.21 -2.22
N ALA A 125 1.61 4.29 -2.74
CA ALA A 125 2.13 3.39 -3.77
C ALA A 125 1.91 1.90 -3.44
N GLY A 126 2.21 1.48 -2.21
CA GLY A 126 1.98 0.11 -1.76
C GLY A 126 0.50 -0.28 -1.67
N ALA A 127 -0.43 0.68 -1.51
CA ALA A 127 -1.86 0.43 -1.62
C ALA A 127 -2.27 0.20 -3.08
N MET A 128 -1.74 1.02 -4.01
CA MET A 128 -1.97 0.86 -5.45
C MET A 128 -1.51 -0.52 -5.93
N ASN A 129 -0.32 -0.96 -5.53
CA ASN A 129 0.26 -2.24 -5.95
C ASN A 129 -0.51 -3.48 -5.45
N GLN A 130 -1.44 -3.32 -4.52
CA GLN A 130 -2.31 -4.42 -4.08
C GLN A 130 -3.52 -4.66 -4.99
N THR A 131 -3.83 -3.75 -5.91
CA THR A 131 -4.93 -3.89 -6.87
C THR A 131 -4.60 -4.90 -7.97
N ASP A 132 -5.59 -5.33 -8.75
CA ASP A 132 -5.36 -6.22 -9.91
C ASP A 132 -4.61 -5.49 -11.04
N ARG A 133 -5.00 -4.25 -11.30
CA ARG A 133 -4.40 -3.40 -12.30
C ARG A 133 -4.08 -2.03 -11.70
N VAL A 134 -2.87 -1.55 -11.92
CA VAL A 134 -2.44 -0.22 -11.51
C VAL A 134 -2.36 0.67 -12.74
N ILE A 135 -3.20 1.70 -12.80
CA ILE A 135 -3.23 2.64 -13.90
C ILE A 135 -3.32 4.07 -13.36
N TYR A 136 -2.40 4.93 -13.78
CA TYR A 136 -2.32 6.33 -13.37
C TYR A 136 -1.50 7.15 -14.37
N LYS A 137 -1.58 8.46 -14.28
CA LYS A 137 -0.67 9.35 -15.00
C LYS A 137 0.52 9.69 -14.11
N ASP A 138 1.72 9.62 -14.66
CA ASP A 138 2.95 9.90 -13.94
C ASP A 138 3.38 11.35 -14.17
N ASP A 139 3.27 12.18 -13.13
CA ASP A 139 3.66 13.61 -13.16
C ASP A 139 5.14 13.80 -13.50
N PHE A 140 5.99 12.84 -13.15
CA PHE A 140 7.42 12.87 -13.45
C PHE A 140 7.75 12.43 -14.89
N LYS A 141 6.79 11.83 -15.59
CA LYS A 141 6.91 11.35 -16.96
C LYS A 141 6.00 12.13 -17.93
N ASN A 142 5.88 13.43 -17.77
CA ASN A 142 5.04 14.29 -18.60
C ASN A 142 3.58 13.80 -18.73
N TYR A 143 3.00 13.31 -17.63
CA TYR A 143 1.65 12.76 -17.58
C TYR A 143 1.42 11.57 -18.52
N GLU A 144 2.45 10.78 -18.81
CA GLU A 144 2.30 9.53 -19.52
C GLU A 144 1.46 8.53 -18.70
N LEU A 145 0.61 7.79 -19.41
CA LEU A 145 -0.20 6.75 -18.79
C LEU A 145 0.67 5.56 -18.43
N VAL A 146 0.76 5.26 -17.15
CA VAL A 146 1.38 4.05 -16.60
C VAL A 146 0.29 3.00 -16.40
N ASP A 147 0.53 1.78 -16.84
CA ASP A 147 -0.44 0.68 -16.81
C ASP A 147 0.30 -0.65 -16.64
N TYR A 148 0.05 -1.35 -15.53
CA TYR A 148 0.66 -2.64 -15.26
C TYR A 148 -0.18 -3.48 -14.29
N GLN A 149 0.15 -4.78 -14.20
CA GLN A 149 -0.50 -5.72 -13.29
C GLN A 149 0.00 -5.52 -11.85
N GLY A 150 -0.93 -5.36 -10.91
CA GLY A 150 -0.66 -5.38 -9.48
C GLY A 150 -0.76 -6.78 -8.86
N LEU A 151 -0.84 -6.86 -7.53
CA LEU A 151 -0.89 -8.13 -6.79
C LEU A 151 -2.25 -8.84 -6.84
N GLY A 152 -3.31 -8.18 -7.32
CA GLY A 152 -4.60 -8.81 -7.57
C GLY A 152 -5.44 -9.10 -6.34
N PHE A 153 -5.36 -8.28 -5.30
CA PHE A 153 -6.18 -8.48 -4.10
C PHE A 153 -7.58 -7.86 -4.23
N ILE A 154 -7.75 -6.89 -5.11
CA ILE A 154 -9.03 -6.24 -5.41
C ILE A 154 -9.05 -5.75 -6.86
N ASP A 155 -10.20 -5.93 -7.52
CA ASP A 155 -10.45 -5.43 -8.89
C ASP A 155 -10.99 -3.99 -8.85
N LEU A 156 -10.13 -3.08 -8.42
CA LEU A 156 -10.33 -1.63 -8.43
C LEU A 156 -8.98 -0.97 -8.67
N ASN A 157 -8.98 0.26 -9.18
CA ASN A 157 -7.78 1.07 -9.25
C ASN A 157 -7.80 2.13 -8.14
N ILE A 158 -6.82 2.08 -7.22
CA ILE A 158 -6.78 2.97 -6.05
C ILE A 158 -6.06 4.26 -6.40
N TYR A 159 -6.71 5.39 -6.13
CA TYR A 159 -6.12 6.73 -6.14
C TYR A 159 -5.97 7.23 -4.69
N PRO A 160 -4.77 7.08 -4.11
CA PRO A 160 -4.49 7.59 -2.77
C PRO A 160 -4.35 9.13 -2.79
N HIS A 161 -4.37 9.73 -1.60
CA HIS A 161 -4.28 11.19 -1.43
C HIS A 161 -5.36 11.97 -2.19
N PHE A 162 -6.51 11.32 -2.42
CA PHE A 162 -7.58 11.86 -3.24
C PHE A 162 -8.05 13.22 -2.72
N ASP A 163 -7.99 14.23 -3.59
CA ASP A 163 -8.39 15.60 -3.30
C ASP A 163 -9.43 16.07 -4.33
N ILE A 164 -10.69 16.03 -3.92
CA ILE A 164 -11.82 16.44 -4.77
C ILE A 164 -11.81 17.93 -5.10
N ASP A 165 -11.17 18.75 -4.27
CA ASP A 165 -11.13 20.22 -4.44
C ASP A 165 -10.02 20.64 -5.42
N ASN A 166 -9.10 19.74 -5.75
CA ASN A 166 -8.05 19.99 -6.75
C ASN A 166 -8.57 19.68 -8.16
N LYS A 167 -8.94 20.73 -8.90
CA LYS A 167 -9.55 20.58 -10.22
C LYS A 167 -8.64 19.90 -11.25
N GLU A 168 -7.38 20.25 -11.29
CA GLU A 168 -6.42 19.70 -12.27
C GLU A 168 -6.22 18.19 -12.02
N TYR A 169 -6.08 17.80 -10.77
CA TYR A 169 -6.03 16.41 -10.34
C TYR A 169 -7.32 15.65 -10.69
N MET A 170 -8.49 16.26 -10.50
CA MET A 170 -9.77 15.64 -10.85
C MET A 170 -9.95 15.44 -12.34
N ASP A 171 -9.49 16.37 -13.18
CA ASP A 171 -9.51 16.23 -14.64
C ASP A 171 -8.68 15.00 -15.08
N GLU A 172 -7.52 14.79 -14.45
CA GLU A 172 -6.70 13.58 -14.66
C GLU A 172 -7.44 12.30 -14.22
N VAL A 173 -7.98 12.28 -13.02
CA VAL A 173 -8.71 11.12 -12.48
C VAL A 173 -9.88 10.75 -13.38
N PHE A 174 -10.66 11.73 -13.86
CA PHE A 174 -11.76 11.49 -14.80
C PHE A 174 -11.27 10.91 -16.13
N GLU A 175 -10.10 11.34 -16.60
CA GLU A 175 -9.54 10.77 -17.83
C GLU A 175 -9.11 9.32 -17.64
N VAL A 176 -8.39 9.01 -16.55
CA VAL A 176 -7.95 7.64 -16.25
C VAL A 176 -9.13 6.71 -15.95
N SER A 177 -10.21 7.24 -15.37
CA SER A 177 -11.42 6.44 -15.09
C SER A 177 -12.12 5.86 -16.32
N LYS A 178 -11.75 6.30 -17.52
CA LYS A 178 -12.21 5.71 -18.80
C LYS A 178 -11.55 4.35 -19.09
N TYR A 179 -10.45 4.05 -18.42
CA TYR A 179 -9.68 2.81 -18.62
C TYR A 179 -9.86 1.81 -17.49
N ALA A 180 -10.21 2.27 -16.29
CA ALA A 180 -10.42 1.43 -15.11
C ALA A 180 -11.38 2.10 -14.12
N ARG A 181 -12.12 1.30 -13.38
CA ARG A 181 -12.91 1.80 -12.25
C ARG A 181 -11.97 2.23 -11.13
N ILE A 182 -12.09 3.48 -10.69
CA ILE A 182 -11.25 4.11 -9.68
C ILE A 182 -11.98 4.17 -8.35
N VAL A 183 -11.25 3.96 -7.27
CA VAL A 183 -11.63 4.38 -5.93
C VAL A 183 -10.66 5.46 -5.42
N GLY A 184 -11.17 6.67 -5.26
CA GLY A 184 -10.45 7.78 -4.66
C GLY A 184 -10.48 7.69 -3.13
N LEU A 185 -9.31 7.63 -2.50
CA LEU A 185 -9.16 7.55 -1.05
C LEU A 185 -8.50 8.83 -0.50
N PRO A 186 -9.23 9.73 0.16
CA PRO A 186 -8.64 10.81 0.95
C PRO A 186 -7.67 10.29 2.02
N ASN A 187 -6.76 11.13 2.49
CA ASN A 187 -5.64 10.76 3.36
C ASN A 187 -5.98 9.92 4.60
N GLU A 188 -7.17 10.08 5.17
CA GLU A 188 -7.58 9.36 6.38
C GLU A 188 -8.28 8.02 6.10
N SER A 189 -8.49 7.72 4.83
CA SER A 189 -9.28 6.58 4.37
C SER A 189 -8.43 5.38 4.04
N PHE A 190 -9.02 4.19 4.11
CA PHE A 190 -8.39 2.95 3.71
C PHE A 190 -9.42 1.90 3.32
N ILE A 191 -8.96 0.86 2.63
CA ILE A 191 -9.71 -0.36 2.37
C ILE A 191 -9.10 -1.47 3.21
N ARG A 192 -9.94 -2.27 3.87
CA ARG A 192 -9.55 -3.52 4.51
C ARG A 192 -10.25 -4.67 3.81
N ILE A 193 -9.50 -5.68 3.45
CA ILE A 193 -10.05 -6.95 2.96
C ILE A 193 -9.67 -8.03 3.97
N LYS A 194 -10.67 -8.73 4.52
CA LYS A 194 -10.46 -9.85 5.43
C LYS A 194 -11.16 -11.07 4.85
N ASP A 195 -10.39 -12.02 4.41
CA ASP A 195 -10.82 -13.14 3.59
C ASP A 195 -11.58 -12.63 2.33
N ASN A 196 -12.92 -12.61 2.33
CA ASN A 196 -13.72 -12.10 1.21
C ASN A 196 -14.54 -10.84 1.55
N ASP A 197 -14.47 -10.36 2.79
CA ASP A 197 -15.20 -9.17 3.22
C ASP A 197 -14.37 -7.92 2.94
N ILE A 198 -14.99 -6.91 2.32
CA ILE A 198 -14.35 -5.65 1.94
C ILE A 198 -14.99 -4.51 2.73
N ASP A 199 -14.18 -3.86 3.56
CA ASP A 199 -14.54 -2.66 4.32
C ASP A 199 -13.92 -1.41 3.68
N PHE A 200 -14.73 -0.48 3.22
CA PHE A 200 -14.31 0.88 2.87
C PHE A 200 -14.43 1.76 4.10
N VAL A 201 -13.33 2.22 4.66
CA VAL A 201 -13.32 2.97 5.92
C VAL A 201 -12.89 4.41 5.68
N GLY A 202 -13.72 5.35 6.13
CA GLY A 202 -13.57 6.77 5.85
C GLY A 202 -14.25 7.18 4.55
N LYS A 203 -14.00 8.43 4.11
CA LYS A 203 -14.54 8.92 2.84
C LYS A 203 -13.90 8.18 1.67
N HIS A 204 -14.67 7.84 0.69
CA HIS A 204 -14.20 7.25 -0.55
C HIS A 204 -15.13 7.66 -1.69
N TYR A 205 -14.62 7.64 -2.91
CA TYR A 205 -15.32 8.09 -4.10
C TYR A 205 -15.10 7.07 -5.21
N PHE A 206 -16.17 6.57 -5.80
CA PHE A 206 -16.06 5.74 -6.99
C PHE A 206 -16.17 6.61 -8.24
N ILE A 207 -15.24 6.39 -9.16
CA ILE A 207 -15.19 7.12 -10.41
C ILE A 207 -15.05 6.09 -11.56
N GLU A 208 -15.95 6.17 -12.53
CA GLU A 208 -15.96 5.31 -13.69
C GLU A 208 -16.45 6.06 -14.92
N ASN A 209 -15.80 5.90 -16.06
CA ASN A 209 -16.17 6.53 -17.35
C ASN A 209 -16.33 8.07 -17.26
N GLY A 210 -15.51 8.73 -16.45
CA GLY A 210 -15.56 10.19 -16.28
C GLY A 210 -16.69 10.67 -15.36
N VAL A 211 -17.34 9.77 -14.63
CA VAL A 211 -18.44 10.09 -13.72
C VAL A 211 -18.07 9.66 -12.30
N MET A 212 -18.30 10.53 -11.34
CA MET A 212 -18.12 10.24 -9.91
C MET A 212 -19.50 9.91 -9.30
N GLU A 213 -19.58 8.79 -8.56
CA GLU A 213 -20.76 8.33 -7.83
C GLU A 213 -20.75 8.84 -6.39
#